data_40990016b910618ee6c81be0473f8c51
#
_entry.id   40990016b910618ee6c81be0473f8c51
#
_cell.length_a   1.000
_cell.length_b   1.000
_cell.length_c   1.000
_cell.angle_alpha   90.00
_cell.angle_beta   90.00
_cell.angle_gamma   90.00
#
_symmetry.space_group_name_H-M   'P 1'
#
loop_
_entity.id
_entity.type
_entity.pdbx_description
1 polymer ?
#
loop_
_entity_poly.entity_id
_entity_poly.type
_entity_poly.pdbx_seq_one_letter_code
_entity_poly.pdbx_strand_id
1 'polypeptide(L)'
;FPASIVVFFGALPLCLGIALASGAPLFSGLIAGIVGGIVVGAISGSSVGVSGPAAGLAAIVLTAIGTLGSFENFLLAVVLGGAIQFLFGVLRAGVIGYYFPSSVIKGMLTGIGIIIILKQIPHFFGYNSNPEGNFAFFKVGGENTFSEILNSINFISPGATIVAFLALVILLLWSEVLTEKGKIFQLIQGPLVAVVVGIIYFVSTNGSTQWGISPNLLVSVPVPEDTASFLAQFSFPNFGAITNPQVWITAFTIALVASLETLLCVEATDKIDPLKRVTPTNKELLAQGIGNVLSGLIGGLPVTQVIVRSSANIQSGGKTKMSAIIHGFLLLISVILIPNLLN
;
A
#
# COMPACT_ATOMS: atom_id res chain seq x y z
N PHE A 1 12.93 18.98 -2.05
CA PHE A 1 13.07 18.09 -3.23
C PHE A 1 13.79 16.77 -2.89
N PRO A 2 14.97 16.72 -2.20
CA PRO A 2 15.60 15.43 -1.89
C PRO A 2 14.69 14.47 -1.12
N ALA A 3 13.98 14.94 -0.11
CA ALA A 3 13.04 14.12 0.64
C ALA A 3 11.93 13.52 -0.23
N SER A 4 11.46 14.25 -1.23
CA SER A 4 10.44 13.76 -2.17
C SER A 4 10.94 12.58 -3.01
N ILE A 5 12.21 12.60 -3.40
CA ILE A 5 12.84 11.50 -4.17
C ILE A 5 12.95 10.25 -3.29
N VAL A 6 13.38 10.40 -2.04
CA VAL A 6 13.48 9.28 -1.09
C VAL A 6 12.12 8.64 -0.84
N VAL A 7 11.10 9.49 -0.61
CA VAL A 7 9.73 9.00 -0.42
C VAL A 7 9.21 8.32 -1.68
N PHE A 8 9.51 8.85 -2.87
CA PHE A 8 9.12 8.25 -4.15
C PHE A 8 9.69 6.83 -4.32
N PHE A 9 10.99 6.66 -4.16
CA PHE A 9 11.62 5.35 -4.27
C PHE A 9 11.13 4.33 -3.25
N GLY A 10 10.83 4.77 -2.02
CA GLY A 10 10.21 3.90 -1.02
C GLY A 10 8.74 3.62 -1.28
N ALA A 11 8.01 4.59 -1.86
CA ALA A 11 6.58 4.46 -2.10
C ALA A 11 6.24 3.53 -3.27
N LEU A 12 7.06 3.50 -4.30
CA LEU A 12 6.78 2.76 -5.53
C LEU A 12 6.61 1.24 -5.27
N PRO A 13 7.58 0.51 -4.68
CA PRO A 13 7.40 -0.90 -4.39
C PRO A 13 6.30 -1.15 -3.34
N LEU A 14 6.12 -0.21 -2.38
CA LEU A 14 5.05 -0.35 -1.38
C LEU A 14 3.65 -0.18 -1.99
N CYS A 15 3.46 0.71 -2.97
CA CYS A 15 2.18 0.87 -3.66
C CYS A 15 1.80 -0.42 -4.40
N LEU A 16 2.74 -1.00 -5.13
CA LEU A 16 2.55 -2.25 -5.86
C LEU A 16 2.32 -3.43 -4.90
N GLY A 17 3.14 -3.54 -3.86
CA GLY A 17 3.01 -4.60 -2.87
C GLY A 17 1.69 -4.57 -2.10
N ILE A 18 1.18 -3.38 -1.76
CA ILE A 18 -0.12 -3.25 -1.08
C ILE A 18 -1.26 -3.61 -2.04
N ALA A 19 -1.20 -3.23 -3.33
CA ALA A 19 -2.20 -3.63 -4.32
C ALA A 19 -2.23 -5.16 -4.47
N LEU A 20 -1.07 -5.78 -4.62
CA LEU A 20 -0.93 -7.23 -4.68
C LEU A 20 -1.50 -7.90 -3.42
N ALA A 21 -1.09 -7.43 -2.23
CA ALA A 21 -1.58 -7.93 -0.96
C ALA A 21 -3.09 -7.74 -0.76
N SER A 22 -3.69 -6.78 -1.45
CA SER A 22 -5.13 -6.49 -1.41
C SER A 22 -5.93 -7.27 -2.46
N GLY A 23 -5.30 -8.10 -3.30
CA GLY A 23 -5.96 -8.77 -4.42
C GLY A 23 -6.55 -7.79 -5.45
N ALA A 24 -6.01 -6.59 -5.52
CA ALA A 24 -6.45 -5.53 -6.43
C ALA A 24 -5.50 -5.41 -7.63
N PRO A 25 -5.95 -4.83 -8.75
CA PRO A 25 -5.06 -4.52 -9.86
C PRO A 25 -3.86 -3.70 -9.39
N LEU A 26 -2.64 -4.04 -9.85
CA LEU A 26 -1.40 -3.40 -9.38
C LEU A 26 -1.42 -1.87 -9.56
N PHE A 27 -2.02 -1.42 -10.66
CA PHE A 27 -2.14 0.00 -10.98
C PHE A 27 -2.97 0.77 -9.94
N SER A 28 -3.93 0.11 -9.28
CA SER A 28 -4.76 0.74 -8.24
C SER A 28 -3.96 1.24 -7.03
N GLY A 29 -2.85 0.56 -6.70
CA GLY A 29 -1.94 1.01 -5.65
C GLY A 29 -1.17 2.27 -6.05
N LEU A 30 -0.76 2.37 -7.32
CA LEU A 30 -0.09 3.57 -7.85
C LEU A 30 -1.06 4.76 -7.89
N ILE A 31 -2.31 4.56 -8.34
CA ILE A 31 -3.36 5.58 -8.29
C ILE A 31 -3.52 6.11 -6.87
N ALA A 32 -3.64 5.23 -5.88
CA ALA A 32 -3.76 5.63 -4.48
C ALA A 32 -2.53 6.40 -3.97
N GLY A 33 -1.32 6.03 -4.42
CA GLY A 33 -0.09 6.77 -4.13
C GLY A 33 -0.08 8.17 -4.75
N ILE A 34 -0.50 8.29 -6.00
CA ILE A 34 -0.60 9.57 -6.73
C ILE A 34 -1.63 10.48 -6.08
N VAL A 35 -2.84 9.98 -5.84
CA VAL A 35 -3.93 10.74 -5.19
C VAL A 35 -3.52 11.14 -3.77
N GLY A 36 -2.93 10.22 -2.99
CA GLY A 36 -2.45 10.49 -1.66
C GLY A 36 -1.35 11.56 -1.61
N GLY A 37 -0.41 11.51 -2.55
CA GLY A 37 0.66 12.50 -2.66
C GLY A 37 0.15 13.87 -3.13
N ILE A 38 -0.58 13.93 -4.24
CA ILE A 38 -0.99 15.20 -4.86
C ILE A 38 -2.21 15.79 -4.15
N VAL A 39 -3.33 15.05 -4.14
CA VAL A 39 -4.61 15.61 -3.69
C VAL A 39 -4.64 15.73 -2.17
N VAL A 40 -4.38 14.61 -1.47
CA VAL A 40 -4.37 14.64 -0.01
C VAL A 40 -3.22 15.52 0.49
N GLY A 41 -2.03 15.42 -0.08
CA GLY A 41 -0.89 16.27 0.29
C GLY A 41 -1.18 17.76 0.17
N ALA A 42 -1.93 18.20 -0.84
CA ALA A 42 -2.34 19.59 -1.00
C ALA A 42 -3.34 20.06 0.07
N ILE A 43 -4.35 19.25 0.38
CA ILE A 43 -5.47 19.60 1.25
C ILE A 43 -5.14 19.34 2.73
N SER A 44 -4.38 18.30 3.03
CA SER A 44 -4.03 17.83 4.38
C SER A 44 -3.63 18.95 5.34
N GLY A 45 -3.90 18.76 6.61
CA GLY A 45 -3.42 19.61 7.71
C GLY A 45 -1.96 19.38 8.06
N SER A 46 -1.43 18.20 7.78
CA SER A 46 -0.05 17.82 8.10
C SER A 46 0.95 18.48 7.16
N SER A 47 2.05 18.96 7.71
CA SER A 47 3.14 19.57 6.94
C SER A 47 4.16 18.55 6.44
N VAL A 48 4.23 17.38 7.04
CA VAL A 48 5.23 16.35 6.75
C VAL A 48 4.62 14.97 6.53
N GLY A 49 3.31 14.84 6.75
CA GLY A 49 2.56 13.62 6.49
C GLY A 49 2.58 13.26 5.01
N VAL A 50 2.69 11.98 4.74
CA VAL A 50 2.60 11.40 3.39
C VAL A 50 1.48 10.38 3.39
N SER A 51 0.55 10.54 2.44
CA SER A 51 -0.59 9.65 2.27
C SER A 51 -0.42 8.74 1.06
N GLY A 52 -1.08 7.60 1.08
CA GLY A 52 -1.04 6.63 0.00
C GLY A 52 -1.83 5.38 0.37
N PRO A 53 -1.73 4.28 -0.41
CA PRO A 53 -2.46 3.06 -0.11
C PRO A 53 -2.09 2.53 1.26
N ALA A 54 -3.10 2.09 1.99
CA ALA A 54 -3.03 1.71 3.38
C ALA A 54 -2.73 0.22 3.55
N ALA A 55 -1.57 -0.11 4.09
CA ALA A 55 -1.22 -1.51 4.39
C ALA A 55 -2.17 -2.13 5.43
N GLY A 56 -2.62 -1.34 6.42
CA GLY A 56 -3.56 -1.79 7.43
C GLY A 56 -4.96 -2.12 6.90
N LEU A 57 -5.31 -1.63 5.71
CA LEU A 57 -6.56 -1.94 5.04
C LEU A 57 -6.46 -3.13 4.06
N ALA A 58 -5.26 -3.63 3.76
CA ALA A 58 -5.07 -4.63 2.71
C ALA A 58 -5.96 -5.87 2.88
N ALA A 59 -6.03 -6.44 4.08
CA ALA A 59 -6.89 -7.59 4.37
C ALA A 59 -8.39 -7.24 4.26
N ILE A 60 -8.79 -6.03 4.66
CA ILE A 60 -10.17 -5.55 4.57
C ILE A 60 -10.56 -5.38 3.09
N VAL A 61 -9.68 -4.74 2.29
CA VAL A 61 -9.87 -4.54 0.86
C VAL A 61 -10.08 -5.87 0.16
N LEU A 62 -9.23 -6.83 0.44
CA LEU A 62 -9.30 -8.15 -0.19
C LEU A 62 -10.59 -8.90 0.15
N THR A 63 -10.95 -8.93 1.44
CA THR A 63 -12.21 -9.53 1.88
C THR A 63 -13.39 -8.82 1.23
N ALA A 64 -13.33 -7.50 1.11
CA ALA A 64 -14.36 -6.69 0.48
C ALA A 64 -14.51 -6.98 -1.02
N ILE A 65 -13.41 -7.07 -1.76
CA ILE A 65 -13.46 -7.45 -3.20
C ILE A 65 -14.11 -8.81 -3.36
N GLY A 66 -13.71 -9.80 -2.55
CA GLY A 66 -14.30 -11.15 -2.58
C GLY A 66 -15.79 -11.16 -2.22
N THR A 67 -16.21 -10.40 -1.20
CA THR A 67 -17.60 -10.35 -0.75
C THR A 67 -18.52 -9.61 -1.74
N LEU A 68 -17.99 -8.54 -2.37
CA LEU A 68 -18.73 -7.72 -3.33
C LEU A 68 -18.71 -8.30 -4.75
N GLY A 69 -17.89 -9.34 -4.98
CA GLY A 69 -17.82 -10.12 -6.22
C GLY A 69 -17.13 -9.42 -7.40
N SER A 70 -16.81 -8.13 -7.29
CA SER A 70 -16.03 -7.43 -8.32
C SER A 70 -15.27 -6.23 -7.73
N PHE A 71 -14.19 -5.83 -8.42
CA PHE A 71 -13.39 -4.67 -8.03
C PHE A 71 -14.18 -3.36 -8.21
N GLU A 72 -15.02 -3.26 -9.24
CA GLU A 72 -15.85 -2.08 -9.51
C GLU A 72 -16.90 -1.83 -8.42
N ASN A 73 -17.48 -2.90 -7.86
CA ASN A 73 -18.38 -2.79 -6.70
C ASN A 73 -17.63 -2.34 -5.44
N PHE A 74 -16.40 -2.82 -5.26
CA PHE A 74 -15.53 -2.38 -4.19
C PHE A 74 -15.14 -0.90 -4.36
N LEU A 75 -14.85 -0.44 -5.56
CA LEU A 75 -14.55 0.97 -5.82
C LEU A 75 -15.73 1.89 -5.43
N LEU A 76 -16.96 1.45 -5.65
CA LEU A 76 -18.13 2.19 -5.15
C LEU A 76 -18.11 2.29 -3.61
N ALA A 77 -17.75 1.20 -2.92
CA ALA A 77 -17.62 1.23 -1.47
C ALA A 77 -16.49 2.18 -1.01
N VAL A 78 -15.40 2.30 -1.76
CA VAL A 78 -14.33 3.27 -1.48
C VAL A 78 -14.82 4.71 -1.64
N VAL A 79 -15.57 5.01 -2.72
CA VAL A 79 -16.16 6.34 -2.95
C VAL A 79 -17.12 6.72 -1.82
N LEU A 80 -18.04 5.81 -1.47
CA LEU A 80 -18.98 6.05 -0.39
C LEU A 80 -18.27 6.14 0.97
N GLY A 81 -17.27 5.31 1.21
CA GLY A 81 -16.43 5.36 2.40
C GLY A 81 -15.69 6.69 2.52
N GLY A 82 -15.14 7.19 1.41
CA GLY A 82 -14.53 8.52 1.36
C GLY A 82 -15.53 9.65 1.65
N ALA A 83 -16.75 9.56 1.12
CA ALA A 83 -17.82 10.52 1.42
C ALA A 83 -18.22 10.50 2.91
N ILE A 84 -18.34 9.30 3.51
CA ILE A 84 -18.60 9.16 4.95
C ILE A 84 -17.44 9.73 5.77
N GLN A 85 -16.19 9.46 5.39
CA GLN A 85 -15.00 9.99 6.06
C GLN A 85 -14.92 11.52 5.95
N PHE A 86 -15.27 12.08 4.79
CA PHE A 86 -15.41 13.53 4.63
C PHE A 86 -16.47 14.10 5.58
N LEU A 87 -17.62 13.43 5.69
CA LEU A 87 -18.68 13.82 6.63
C LEU A 87 -18.18 13.78 8.09
N PHE A 88 -17.38 12.78 8.47
CA PHE A 88 -16.74 12.75 9.80
C PHE A 88 -15.87 14.00 10.03
N GLY A 89 -15.15 14.47 9.03
CA GLY A 89 -14.37 15.70 9.10
C GLY A 89 -15.25 16.94 9.30
N VAL A 90 -16.37 17.07 8.55
CA VAL A 90 -17.35 18.17 8.67
C VAL A 90 -18.02 18.17 10.06
N LEU A 91 -18.41 17.00 10.55
CA LEU A 91 -19.03 16.83 11.87
C LEU A 91 -18.03 16.93 13.03
N ARG A 92 -16.77 17.25 12.73
CA ARG A 92 -15.68 17.36 13.72
C ARG A 92 -15.45 16.08 14.52
N ALA A 93 -15.68 14.94 13.91
CA ALA A 93 -15.49 13.62 14.52
C ALA A 93 -14.01 13.22 14.68
N GLY A 94 -13.05 14.05 14.29
CA GLY A 94 -11.63 13.82 14.54
C GLY A 94 -11.26 13.63 16.01
N VAL A 95 -12.10 14.09 16.92
CA VAL A 95 -12.00 13.83 18.36
C VAL A 95 -12.12 12.33 18.69
N ILE A 96 -12.80 11.55 17.84
CA ILE A 96 -12.99 10.10 18.04
C ILE A 96 -11.63 9.38 18.11
N GLY A 97 -10.63 9.85 17.38
CA GLY A 97 -9.28 9.29 17.45
C GLY A 97 -8.69 9.24 18.85
N TYR A 98 -9.05 10.19 19.72
CA TYR A 98 -8.58 10.23 21.12
C TYR A 98 -9.31 9.27 22.05
N TYR A 99 -10.51 8.80 21.67
CA TYR A 99 -11.30 7.87 22.48
C TYR A 99 -11.02 6.40 22.18
N PHE A 100 -10.40 6.10 21.03
CA PHE A 100 -10.01 4.73 20.74
C PHE A 100 -8.71 4.38 21.47
N PRO A 101 -8.72 3.36 22.34
CA PRO A 101 -7.49 2.90 22.98
C PRO A 101 -6.47 2.48 21.91
N SER A 102 -5.31 3.08 21.95
CA SER A 102 -4.20 2.74 21.01
C SER A 102 -3.84 1.25 21.02
N SER A 103 -4.11 0.57 22.14
CA SER A 103 -3.93 -0.89 22.29
C SER A 103 -4.85 -1.70 21.38
N VAL A 104 -6.12 -1.31 21.21
CA VAL A 104 -7.07 -2.00 20.33
C VAL A 104 -6.60 -1.92 18.88
N ILE A 105 -6.18 -0.73 18.46
CA ILE A 105 -5.71 -0.51 17.09
C ILE A 105 -4.38 -1.23 16.83
N LYS A 106 -3.45 -1.16 17.78
CA LYS A 106 -2.21 -1.94 17.70
C LYS A 106 -2.51 -3.44 17.61
N GLY A 107 -3.45 -3.95 18.40
CA GLY A 107 -3.89 -5.34 18.33
C GLY A 107 -4.45 -5.73 16.97
N MET A 108 -5.30 -4.88 16.38
CA MET A 108 -5.85 -5.07 15.03
C MET A 108 -4.74 -5.08 13.97
N LEU A 109 -3.85 -4.08 14.00
CA LEU A 109 -2.73 -4.00 13.04
C LEU A 109 -1.77 -5.19 13.20
N THR A 110 -1.52 -5.65 14.43
CA THR A 110 -0.70 -6.84 14.69
C THR A 110 -1.37 -8.09 14.10
N GLY A 111 -2.68 -8.26 14.30
CA GLY A 111 -3.44 -9.37 13.73
C GLY A 111 -3.37 -9.38 12.20
N ILE A 112 -3.58 -8.22 11.56
CA ILE A 112 -3.43 -8.05 10.12
C ILE A 112 -2.00 -8.38 9.68
N GLY A 113 -0.98 -7.88 10.40
CA GLY A 113 0.43 -8.16 10.10
C GLY A 113 0.74 -9.66 10.15
N ILE A 114 0.24 -10.38 11.14
CA ILE A 114 0.40 -11.85 11.25
C ILE A 114 -0.25 -12.55 10.06
N ILE A 115 -1.46 -12.16 9.67
CA ILE A 115 -2.16 -12.75 8.51
C ILE A 115 -1.34 -12.54 7.24
N ILE A 116 -0.82 -11.32 7.02
CA ILE A 116 0.00 -11.01 5.85
C ILE A 116 1.27 -11.87 5.86
N ILE A 117 1.97 -11.99 6.98
CA ILE A 117 3.17 -12.82 7.10
C ILE A 117 2.85 -14.28 6.75
N LEU A 118 1.82 -14.85 7.34
CA LEU A 118 1.42 -16.25 7.07
C LEU A 118 1.10 -16.48 5.59
N LYS A 119 0.47 -15.51 4.94
CA LYS A 119 0.14 -15.58 3.52
C LYS A 119 1.34 -15.37 2.60
N GLN A 120 2.39 -14.72 3.07
CA GLN A 120 3.63 -14.54 2.28
C GLN A 120 4.60 -15.72 2.40
N ILE A 121 4.44 -16.62 3.38
CA ILE A 121 5.30 -17.80 3.53
C ILE A 121 5.30 -18.69 2.27
N PRO A 122 4.17 -19.05 1.64
CA PRO A 122 4.19 -19.81 0.39
C PRO A 122 4.97 -19.11 -0.73
N HIS A 123 4.76 -17.79 -0.89
CA HIS A 123 5.47 -16.99 -1.88
C HIS A 123 6.98 -16.94 -1.63
N PHE A 124 7.39 -16.95 -0.34
CA PHE A 124 8.81 -17.03 0.03
C PHE A 124 9.48 -18.28 -0.55
N PHE A 125 8.79 -19.41 -0.59
CA PHE A 125 9.28 -20.66 -1.19
C PHE A 125 9.03 -20.75 -2.71
N GLY A 126 8.43 -19.72 -3.31
CA GLY A 126 8.08 -19.71 -4.74
C GLY A 126 6.85 -20.57 -5.07
N TYR A 127 6.05 -20.91 -4.07
CA TYR A 127 4.78 -21.59 -4.27
C TYR A 127 3.68 -20.58 -4.57
N ASN A 128 3.18 -20.59 -5.80
CA ASN A 128 2.14 -19.67 -6.24
C ASN A 128 0.94 -20.47 -6.77
N SER A 129 0.18 -21.05 -5.85
CA SER A 129 -1.05 -21.79 -6.18
C SER A 129 -2.21 -20.85 -6.55
N ASN A 130 -2.09 -19.55 -6.25
CA ASN A 130 -3.08 -18.52 -6.56
C ASN A 130 -2.40 -17.18 -6.77
N PRO A 131 -2.15 -16.76 -8.02
CA PRO A 131 -1.56 -15.47 -8.36
C PRO A 131 -2.38 -14.27 -7.86
N GLU A 132 -3.67 -14.45 -7.60
CA GLU A 132 -4.61 -13.40 -7.26
C GLU A 132 -4.82 -13.17 -5.75
N GLY A 133 -3.93 -13.70 -4.91
CA GLY A 133 -3.86 -13.30 -3.49
C GLY A 133 -5.15 -13.52 -2.69
N ASN A 134 -5.76 -14.70 -2.73
CA ASN A 134 -6.91 -14.98 -1.90
C ASN A 134 -6.49 -15.14 -0.42
N PHE A 135 -6.73 -14.11 0.41
CA PHE A 135 -6.45 -14.10 1.84
C PHE A 135 -7.54 -14.80 2.70
N ALA A 136 -8.56 -15.36 2.11
CA ALA A 136 -9.51 -16.17 2.88
C ALA A 136 -8.75 -17.28 3.60
N PHE A 137 -9.00 -17.43 4.89
CA PHE A 137 -8.39 -18.51 5.68
C PHE A 137 -8.83 -19.89 5.18
N PHE A 138 -10.08 -19.98 4.76
CA PHE A 138 -10.67 -21.16 4.11
C PHE A 138 -10.96 -20.85 2.64
N LYS A 139 -10.44 -21.64 1.73
CA LYS A 139 -10.71 -21.56 0.30
C LYS A 139 -11.87 -22.46 -0.11
N VAL A 140 -12.50 -22.11 -1.25
CA VAL A 140 -13.61 -22.87 -1.85
C VAL A 140 -13.23 -24.32 -2.23
N GLY A 141 -11.96 -24.71 -2.13
CA GLY A 141 -11.47 -26.07 -2.37
C GLY A 141 -11.17 -26.88 -1.10
N GLY A 142 -11.49 -26.36 0.12
CA GLY A 142 -11.19 -27.03 1.38
C GLY A 142 -9.76 -26.82 1.88
N GLU A 143 -8.91 -26.13 1.13
CA GLU A 143 -7.59 -25.73 1.59
C GLU A 143 -7.67 -24.56 2.57
N ASN A 144 -6.77 -24.53 3.53
CA ASN A 144 -6.63 -23.44 4.48
C ASN A 144 -5.19 -22.88 4.42
N THR A 145 -4.96 -21.73 5.05
CA THR A 145 -3.65 -21.08 5.06
C THR A 145 -2.53 -22.01 5.55
N PHE A 146 -2.81 -22.90 6.52
CA PHE A 146 -1.80 -23.83 7.01
C PHE A 146 -1.50 -24.94 6.01
N SER A 147 -2.51 -25.45 5.30
CA SER A 147 -2.28 -26.44 4.23
C SER A 147 -1.47 -25.86 3.07
N GLU A 148 -1.68 -24.58 2.75
CA GLU A 148 -0.84 -23.88 1.73
C GLU A 148 0.62 -23.79 2.17
N ILE A 149 0.88 -23.47 3.44
CA ILE A 149 2.23 -23.42 3.99
C ILE A 149 2.88 -24.82 3.94
N LEU A 150 2.15 -25.86 4.33
CA LEU A 150 2.66 -27.23 4.24
C LEU A 150 2.93 -27.66 2.80
N ASN A 151 2.04 -27.35 1.87
CA ASN A 151 2.21 -27.64 0.46
C ASN A 151 3.40 -26.87 -0.13
N SER A 152 3.65 -25.64 0.28
CA SER A 152 4.77 -24.82 -0.23
C SER A 152 6.14 -25.46 0.07
N ILE A 153 6.27 -26.21 1.16
CA ILE A 153 7.50 -26.91 1.53
C ILE A 153 7.84 -28.02 0.51
N ASN A 154 6.82 -28.60 -0.13
CA ASN A 154 7.01 -29.65 -1.14
C ASN A 154 7.33 -29.08 -2.54
N PHE A 155 7.16 -27.78 -2.77
CA PHE A 155 7.33 -27.10 -4.06
C PHE A 155 8.33 -25.95 -3.97
N ILE A 156 9.45 -26.16 -3.28
CA ILE A 156 10.46 -25.10 -3.10
C ILE A 156 11.10 -24.76 -4.45
N SER A 157 11.01 -23.51 -4.86
CA SER A 157 11.78 -22.93 -5.96
C SER A 157 13.08 -22.35 -5.39
N PRO A 158 14.27 -22.96 -5.68
CA PRO A 158 15.53 -22.51 -5.11
C PRO A 158 15.83 -21.03 -5.43
N GLY A 159 15.60 -20.60 -6.68
CA GLY A 159 15.83 -19.22 -7.09
C GLY A 159 14.95 -18.22 -6.34
N ALA A 160 13.64 -18.48 -6.25
CA ALA A 160 12.71 -17.61 -5.52
C ALA A 160 13.06 -17.55 -4.02
N THR A 161 13.37 -18.71 -3.40
CA THR A 161 13.73 -18.78 -1.97
C THR A 161 15.01 -17.98 -1.67
N ILE A 162 16.03 -18.08 -2.53
CA ILE A 162 17.27 -17.30 -2.36
C ILE A 162 17.00 -15.80 -2.44
N VAL A 163 16.24 -15.35 -3.42
CA VAL A 163 15.91 -13.92 -3.56
C VAL A 163 15.08 -13.43 -2.38
N ALA A 164 14.08 -14.20 -1.94
CA ALA A 164 13.26 -13.86 -0.79
C ALA A 164 14.11 -13.77 0.51
N PHE A 165 15.02 -14.72 0.72
CA PHE A 165 15.95 -14.72 1.85
C PHE A 165 16.90 -13.53 1.80
N LEU A 166 17.51 -13.25 0.65
CA LEU A 166 18.40 -12.10 0.47
C LEU A 166 17.66 -10.78 0.72
N ALA A 167 16.43 -10.64 0.18
CA ALA A 167 15.60 -9.47 0.40
C ALA A 167 15.28 -9.28 1.89
N LEU A 168 14.90 -10.34 2.60
CA LEU A 168 14.62 -10.28 4.03
C LEU A 168 15.86 -9.87 4.83
N VAL A 169 17.03 -10.47 4.54
CA VAL A 169 18.29 -10.11 5.18
C VAL A 169 18.65 -8.65 4.93
N ILE A 170 18.51 -8.17 3.68
CA ILE A 170 18.76 -6.77 3.33
C ILE A 170 17.85 -5.85 4.13
N LEU A 171 16.54 -6.14 4.19
CA LEU A 171 15.58 -5.32 4.91
C LEU A 171 15.88 -5.25 6.40
N LEU A 172 16.19 -6.39 7.04
CA LEU A 172 16.54 -6.44 8.46
C LEU A 172 17.86 -5.72 8.75
N LEU A 173 18.90 -5.96 7.96
CA LEU A 173 20.18 -5.27 8.11
C LEU A 173 20.04 -3.76 7.88
N TRP A 174 19.17 -3.37 6.93
CA TRP A 174 18.95 -1.96 6.65
C TRP A 174 18.25 -1.26 7.78
N SER A 175 17.16 -1.84 8.31
CA SER A 175 16.38 -1.23 9.39
C SER A 175 17.11 -1.18 10.72
N GLU A 176 17.83 -2.26 11.09
CA GLU A 176 18.39 -2.41 12.44
C GLU A 176 19.84 -1.91 12.55
N VAL A 177 20.59 -1.94 11.44
CA VAL A 177 22.04 -1.68 11.50
C VAL A 177 22.45 -0.50 10.63
N LEU A 178 22.06 -0.47 9.36
CA LEU A 178 22.63 0.47 8.40
C LEU A 178 22.06 1.89 8.55
N THR A 179 20.79 2.04 8.88
CA THR A 179 20.16 3.35 9.11
C THR A 179 20.82 4.14 10.24
N GLU A 180 21.43 3.48 11.22
CA GLU A 180 22.16 4.11 12.31
C GLU A 180 23.60 4.50 11.94
N LYS A 181 24.18 3.87 10.90
CA LYS A 181 25.58 4.06 10.53
C LYS A 181 25.89 5.29 9.67
N GLY A 182 24.88 5.92 9.07
CA GLY A 182 25.14 7.12 8.30
C GLY A 182 23.97 7.65 7.48
N LYS A 183 24.05 8.96 7.14
CA LYS A 183 23.00 9.67 6.40
C LYS A 183 22.70 9.08 5.01
N ILE A 184 23.68 8.45 4.36
CA ILE A 184 23.49 7.85 3.05
C ILE A 184 22.52 6.65 3.11
N PHE A 185 22.60 5.85 4.20
CA PHE A 185 21.70 4.71 4.42
C PHE A 185 20.29 5.14 4.84
N GLN A 186 20.12 6.36 5.33
CA GLN A 186 18.81 6.96 5.59
C GLN A 186 18.17 7.51 4.30
N LEU A 187 18.97 7.92 3.33
CA LEU A 187 18.52 8.41 2.02
C LEU A 187 18.12 7.27 1.08
N ILE A 188 18.85 6.15 1.12
CA ILE A 188 18.55 4.97 0.30
C ILE A 188 17.59 4.07 1.08
N GLN A 189 16.45 3.79 0.52
CA GLN A 189 15.44 2.93 1.15
C GLN A 189 15.80 1.45 0.99
N GLY A 190 15.80 0.68 2.10
CA GLY A 190 16.08 -0.75 2.10
C GLY A 190 15.25 -1.56 1.09
N PRO A 191 13.93 -1.32 0.96
CA PRO A 191 13.11 -1.97 -0.05
C PRO A 191 13.60 -1.78 -1.48
N LEU A 192 14.10 -0.58 -1.83
CA LEU A 192 14.66 -0.31 -3.15
C LEU A 192 15.91 -1.18 -3.41
N VAL A 193 16.79 -1.29 -2.41
CA VAL A 193 18.01 -2.11 -2.52
C VAL A 193 17.64 -3.59 -2.68
N ALA A 194 16.66 -4.07 -1.93
CA ALA A 194 16.18 -5.45 -2.04
C ALA A 194 15.65 -5.75 -3.45
N VAL A 195 14.87 -4.83 -4.04
CA VAL A 195 14.37 -4.95 -5.42
C VAL A 195 15.53 -4.97 -6.43
N VAL A 196 16.48 -4.03 -6.32
CA VAL A 196 17.64 -3.97 -7.22
C VAL A 196 18.46 -5.26 -7.15
N VAL A 197 18.71 -5.79 -5.95
CA VAL A 197 19.42 -7.08 -5.77
C VAL A 197 18.62 -8.23 -6.38
N GLY A 198 17.31 -8.25 -6.23
CA GLY A 198 16.42 -9.23 -6.85
C GLY A 198 16.50 -9.20 -8.38
N ILE A 199 16.50 -8.01 -8.99
CA ILE A 199 16.65 -7.82 -10.44
C ILE A 199 18.03 -8.32 -10.91
N ILE A 200 19.10 -7.95 -10.21
CA ILE A 200 20.47 -8.42 -10.53
C ILE A 200 20.53 -9.95 -10.48
N TYR A 201 19.96 -10.55 -9.45
CA TYR A 201 19.90 -12.02 -9.34
C TYR A 201 19.13 -12.63 -10.51
N PHE A 202 17.93 -12.10 -10.82
CA PHE A 202 17.11 -12.60 -11.94
C PHE A 202 17.87 -12.53 -13.27
N VAL A 203 18.48 -11.39 -13.59
CA VAL A 203 19.26 -11.20 -14.83
C VAL A 203 20.45 -12.15 -14.86
N SER A 204 21.14 -12.35 -13.73
CA SER A 204 22.33 -13.21 -13.64
C SER A 204 22.03 -14.70 -13.77
N THR A 205 20.82 -15.12 -13.36
CA THR A 205 20.40 -16.53 -13.37
C THR A 205 19.44 -16.84 -14.51
N ASN A 206 19.15 -15.88 -15.38
CA ASN A 206 18.27 -16.05 -16.53
C ASN A 206 18.80 -17.16 -17.46
N GLY A 207 17.94 -18.14 -17.75
CA GLY A 207 18.30 -19.33 -18.51
C GLY A 207 18.82 -20.53 -17.69
N SER A 208 19.00 -20.40 -16.37
CA SER A 208 19.28 -21.50 -15.47
C SER A 208 17.99 -22.26 -15.11
N THR A 209 17.96 -23.57 -15.35
CA THR A 209 16.81 -24.42 -15.01
C THR A 209 16.68 -24.67 -13.51
N GLN A 210 17.74 -24.57 -12.74
CA GLN A 210 17.76 -24.90 -11.31
C GLN A 210 17.72 -23.64 -10.42
N TRP A 211 18.42 -22.57 -10.81
CA TRP A 211 18.59 -21.36 -10.00
C TRP A 211 17.80 -20.17 -10.55
N GLY A 212 17.20 -20.30 -11.74
CA GLY A 212 16.38 -19.27 -12.35
C GLY A 212 15.05 -19.09 -11.62
N ILE A 213 14.48 -17.91 -11.75
CA ILE A 213 13.13 -17.60 -11.26
C ILE A 213 12.16 -17.82 -12.41
N SER A 214 11.11 -18.61 -12.17
CA SER A 214 10.06 -18.81 -13.16
C SER A 214 9.34 -17.50 -13.47
N PRO A 215 9.05 -17.17 -14.74
CA PRO A 215 8.31 -15.95 -15.11
C PRO A 215 6.97 -15.79 -14.38
N ASN A 216 6.31 -16.90 -14.03
CA ASN A 216 5.04 -16.90 -13.29
C ASN A 216 5.18 -16.39 -11.84
N LEU A 217 6.39 -16.27 -11.33
CA LEU A 217 6.68 -15.74 -9.98
C LEU A 217 7.06 -14.26 -10.02
N LEU A 218 7.16 -13.67 -11.19
CA LEU A 218 7.45 -12.25 -11.35
C LEU A 218 6.17 -11.44 -11.29
N VAL A 219 6.26 -10.28 -10.65
CA VAL A 219 5.19 -9.28 -10.69
C VAL A 219 5.22 -8.62 -12.06
N SER A 220 4.15 -8.75 -12.81
CA SER A 220 4.01 -8.08 -14.11
C SER A 220 3.07 -6.90 -13.96
N VAL A 221 3.63 -5.69 -14.01
CA VAL A 221 2.83 -4.46 -14.10
C VAL A 221 2.44 -4.26 -15.56
N PRO A 222 1.15 -4.08 -15.89
CA PRO A 222 0.75 -3.81 -17.26
C PRO A 222 1.42 -2.53 -17.76
N VAL A 223 2.31 -2.67 -18.77
CA VAL A 223 2.97 -1.54 -19.41
C VAL A 223 2.09 -1.08 -20.57
N PRO A 224 1.54 0.12 -20.54
CA PRO A 224 0.75 0.63 -21.63
C PRO A 224 1.64 0.94 -22.84
N GLU A 225 1.30 0.38 -23.99
CA GLU A 225 2.02 0.62 -25.25
C GLU A 225 1.56 1.93 -25.92
N ASP A 226 0.32 2.35 -25.60
CA ASP A 226 -0.31 3.56 -26.13
C ASP A 226 -1.21 4.25 -25.09
N THR A 227 -1.75 5.43 -25.45
CA THR A 227 -2.68 6.15 -24.58
C THR A 227 -3.98 5.43 -24.33
N ALA A 228 -4.44 4.59 -25.24
CA ALA A 228 -5.67 3.81 -25.05
C ALA A 228 -5.47 2.70 -24.03
N SER A 229 -4.36 1.95 -24.11
CA SER A 229 -4.00 0.92 -23.13
C SER A 229 -3.69 1.52 -21.76
N PHE A 230 -3.15 2.76 -21.69
CA PHE A 230 -2.99 3.48 -20.44
C PHE A 230 -4.33 3.81 -19.80
N LEU A 231 -5.29 4.32 -20.58
CA LEU A 231 -6.63 4.63 -20.08
C LEU A 231 -7.42 3.37 -19.69
N ALA A 232 -7.16 2.24 -20.33
CA ALA A 232 -7.79 0.96 -20.01
C ALA A 232 -7.35 0.39 -18.64
N GLN A 233 -6.29 0.91 -18.03
CA GLN A 233 -5.87 0.52 -16.68
C GLN A 233 -6.70 1.17 -15.56
N PHE A 234 -7.48 2.20 -15.89
CA PHE A 234 -8.38 2.82 -14.95
C PHE A 234 -9.68 2.02 -14.84
N SER A 235 -10.01 1.62 -13.63
CA SER A 235 -11.30 0.99 -13.32
C SER A 235 -12.24 2.04 -12.73
N PHE A 236 -13.51 1.93 -13.03
CA PHE A 236 -14.51 2.87 -12.56
C PHE A 236 -15.52 2.18 -11.64
N PRO A 237 -16.07 2.87 -10.64
CA PRO A 237 -17.05 2.27 -9.73
C PRO A 237 -18.35 1.91 -10.45
N ASN A 238 -18.90 0.74 -10.11
CA ASN A 238 -20.21 0.32 -10.56
C ASN A 238 -21.32 0.98 -9.72
N PHE A 239 -21.83 2.12 -10.16
CA PHE A 239 -22.91 2.83 -9.46
C PHE A 239 -24.21 2.05 -9.38
N GLY A 240 -24.44 1.04 -10.23
CA GLY A 240 -25.59 0.14 -10.15
C GLY A 240 -25.65 -0.69 -8.86
N ALA A 241 -24.49 -0.88 -8.21
CA ALA A 241 -24.42 -1.62 -6.94
C ALA A 241 -24.80 -0.79 -5.70
N ILE A 242 -25.25 0.46 -5.84
CA ILE A 242 -25.60 1.36 -4.71
C ILE A 242 -26.75 0.81 -3.84
N THR A 243 -27.59 -0.05 -4.41
CA THR A 243 -28.70 -0.70 -3.70
C THR A 243 -28.26 -1.92 -2.90
N ASN A 244 -27.02 -2.39 -3.09
CA ASN A 244 -26.50 -3.55 -2.37
C ASN A 244 -26.10 -3.15 -0.93
N PRO A 245 -26.73 -3.73 0.11
CA PRO A 245 -26.39 -3.41 1.51
C PRO A 245 -24.93 -3.68 1.86
N GLN A 246 -24.30 -4.68 1.25
CA GLN A 246 -22.91 -5.03 1.49
C GLN A 246 -21.94 -3.91 1.06
N VAL A 247 -22.29 -3.15 0.02
CA VAL A 247 -21.51 -1.97 -0.39
C VAL A 247 -21.49 -0.93 0.70
N TRP A 248 -22.62 -0.66 1.34
CA TRP A 248 -22.73 0.31 2.45
C TRP A 248 -22.00 -0.16 3.72
N ILE A 249 -22.11 -1.45 4.06
CA ILE A 249 -21.39 -2.03 5.20
C ILE A 249 -19.89 -1.91 4.95
N THR A 250 -19.42 -2.25 3.77
CA THR A 250 -18.01 -2.13 3.37
C THR A 250 -17.56 -0.66 3.39
N ALA A 251 -18.37 0.25 2.84
CA ALA A 251 -18.09 1.68 2.82
C ALA A 251 -17.92 2.25 4.24
N PHE A 252 -18.83 1.90 5.15
CA PHE A 252 -18.74 2.33 6.55
C PHE A 252 -17.51 1.75 7.25
N THR A 253 -17.20 0.47 7.00
CA THR A 253 -16.00 -0.19 7.54
C THR A 253 -14.73 0.51 7.05
N ILE A 254 -14.62 0.79 5.73
CA ILE A 254 -13.50 1.51 5.16
C ILE A 254 -13.40 2.91 5.78
N ALA A 255 -14.49 3.66 5.85
CA ALA A 255 -14.51 5.00 6.43
C ALA A 255 -14.01 5.01 7.88
N LEU A 256 -14.49 4.06 8.70
CA LEU A 256 -14.11 3.96 10.10
C LEU A 256 -12.63 3.59 10.25
N VAL A 257 -12.21 2.50 9.61
CA VAL A 257 -10.84 1.98 9.77
C VAL A 257 -9.81 2.92 9.15
N ALA A 258 -10.06 3.47 7.95
CA ALA A 258 -9.20 4.45 7.32
C ALA A 258 -9.08 5.74 8.15
N SER A 259 -10.16 6.18 8.79
CA SER A 259 -10.13 7.35 9.67
C SER A 259 -9.27 7.09 10.90
N LEU A 260 -9.45 5.93 11.56
CA LEU A 260 -8.67 5.57 12.74
C LEU A 260 -7.19 5.40 12.40
N GLU A 261 -6.86 4.68 11.32
CA GLU A 261 -5.48 4.50 10.87
C GLU A 261 -4.82 5.85 10.56
N THR A 262 -5.53 6.73 9.84
CA THR A 262 -5.04 8.08 9.55
C THR A 262 -4.76 8.87 10.83
N LEU A 263 -5.71 8.93 11.76
CA LEU A 263 -5.56 9.72 12.99
C LEU A 263 -4.40 9.24 13.86
N LEU A 264 -4.17 7.93 13.90
CA LEU A 264 -3.00 7.36 14.59
C LEU A 264 -1.68 7.69 13.91
N CYS A 265 -1.65 7.59 12.57
CA CYS A 265 -0.47 7.95 11.80
C CYS A 265 -0.16 9.45 11.91
N VAL A 266 -1.20 10.29 11.99
CA VAL A 266 -1.07 11.74 12.28
C VAL A 266 -0.40 11.95 13.64
N GLU A 267 -0.94 11.34 14.70
CA GLU A 267 -0.40 11.47 16.05
C GLU A 267 1.06 11.00 16.13
N ALA A 268 1.36 9.86 15.50
CA ALA A 268 2.73 9.35 15.44
C ALA A 268 3.65 10.27 14.64
N THR A 269 3.18 10.83 13.52
CA THR A 269 3.93 11.77 12.68
C THR A 269 4.23 13.08 13.43
N ASP A 270 3.23 13.63 14.11
CA ASP A 270 3.37 14.87 14.89
C ASP A 270 4.39 14.70 16.04
N LYS A 271 4.44 13.52 16.67
CA LYS A 271 5.42 13.19 17.72
C LYS A 271 6.86 13.19 17.21
N ILE A 272 7.10 12.72 15.99
CA ILE A 272 8.45 12.67 15.39
C ILE A 272 8.80 13.92 14.58
N ASP A 273 7.85 14.84 14.34
CA ASP A 273 8.14 16.12 13.67
C ASP A 273 9.11 16.96 14.54
N PRO A 274 10.29 17.32 14.01
CA PRO A 274 11.25 18.15 14.74
C PRO A 274 10.69 19.51 15.15
N LEU A 275 9.71 20.04 14.42
CA LEU A 275 9.07 21.31 14.71
C LEU A 275 7.86 21.18 15.64
N LYS A 276 7.53 19.94 16.07
CA LYS A 276 6.41 19.65 16.98
C LYS A 276 5.08 20.27 16.57
N ARG A 277 4.82 20.33 15.27
CA ARG A 277 3.57 20.85 14.72
C ARG A 277 2.44 19.84 14.99
N VAL A 278 1.28 20.37 15.30
CA VAL A 278 0.07 19.56 15.56
C VAL A 278 -0.84 19.64 14.34
N THR A 279 -1.16 18.50 13.79
CA THR A 279 -2.04 18.39 12.62
C THR A 279 -3.51 18.50 13.04
N PRO A 280 -4.30 19.42 12.45
CA PRO A 280 -5.74 19.50 12.72
C PRO A 280 -6.46 18.24 12.23
N THR A 281 -6.90 17.39 13.17
CA THR A 281 -7.47 16.07 12.88
C THR A 281 -8.69 16.11 11.96
N ASN A 282 -9.60 17.08 12.17
CA ASN A 282 -10.78 17.23 11.30
C ASN A 282 -10.42 17.61 9.87
N LYS A 283 -9.42 18.47 9.69
CA LYS A 283 -8.92 18.83 8.36
C LYS A 283 -8.29 17.63 7.67
N GLU A 284 -7.63 16.78 8.44
CA GLU A 284 -7.06 15.55 7.91
C GLU A 284 -8.14 14.57 7.44
N LEU A 285 -9.20 14.38 8.22
CA LEU A 285 -10.34 13.55 7.79
C LEU A 285 -11.00 14.08 6.52
N LEU A 286 -11.15 15.41 6.38
CA LEU A 286 -11.64 16.02 5.14
C LEU A 286 -10.74 15.72 3.96
N ALA A 287 -9.42 15.88 4.14
CA ALA A 287 -8.43 15.64 3.07
C ALA A 287 -8.43 14.17 2.62
N GLN A 288 -8.42 13.25 3.58
CA GLN A 288 -8.45 11.82 3.29
C GLN A 288 -9.78 11.40 2.67
N GLY A 289 -10.90 11.96 3.14
CA GLY A 289 -12.22 11.72 2.55
C GLY A 289 -12.27 12.11 1.08
N ILE A 290 -11.79 13.31 0.72
CA ILE A 290 -11.67 13.76 -0.68
C ILE A 290 -10.74 12.82 -1.46
N GLY A 291 -9.59 12.48 -0.88
CA GLY A 291 -8.64 11.55 -1.48
C GLY A 291 -9.27 10.19 -1.78
N ASN A 292 -10.03 9.63 -0.84
CA ASN A 292 -10.70 8.34 -1.00
C ASN A 292 -11.81 8.39 -2.06
N VAL A 293 -12.60 9.48 -2.11
CA VAL A 293 -13.59 9.67 -3.18
C VAL A 293 -12.90 9.68 -4.55
N LEU A 294 -11.85 10.50 -4.71
CA LEU A 294 -11.16 10.58 -6.00
C LEU A 294 -10.42 9.29 -6.35
N SER A 295 -9.76 8.65 -5.38
CA SER A 295 -9.10 7.36 -5.59
C SER A 295 -10.09 6.31 -6.07
N GLY A 296 -11.23 6.15 -5.39
CA GLY A 296 -12.27 5.20 -5.77
C GLY A 296 -12.90 5.49 -7.13
N LEU A 297 -13.05 6.78 -7.51
CA LEU A 297 -13.61 7.17 -8.80
C LEU A 297 -12.72 6.78 -9.99
N ILE A 298 -11.41 6.72 -9.81
CA ILE A 298 -10.45 6.44 -10.89
C ILE A 298 -9.76 5.08 -10.75
N GLY A 299 -10.27 4.20 -9.89
CA GLY A 299 -9.77 2.82 -9.77
C GLY A 299 -8.66 2.62 -8.75
N GLY A 300 -8.48 3.54 -7.80
CA GLY A 300 -7.45 3.45 -6.77
C GLY A 300 -7.92 2.77 -5.48
N LEU A 301 -6.95 2.27 -4.73
CA LEU A 301 -7.15 1.75 -3.38
C LEU A 301 -7.52 2.86 -2.38
N PRO A 302 -8.07 2.50 -1.20
CA PRO A 302 -8.26 3.44 -0.11
C PRO A 302 -6.94 4.07 0.32
N VAL A 303 -6.98 5.38 0.56
CA VAL A 303 -5.84 6.21 0.94
C VAL A 303 -5.93 6.55 2.42
N THR A 304 -4.81 6.42 3.13
CA THR A 304 -4.63 6.90 4.50
C THR A 304 -3.28 7.61 4.63
N GLN A 305 -3.07 8.34 5.72
CA GLN A 305 -1.72 8.78 6.06
C GLN A 305 -0.89 7.57 6.51
N VAL A 306 0.35 7.46 6.02
CA VAL A 306 1.23 6.30 6.24
C VAL A 306 2.44 6.72 7.06
N ILE A 307 2.61 6.13 8.26
CA ILE A 307 3.70 6.49 9.17
C ILE A 307 5.10 6.21 8.59
N VAL A 308 5.29 5.09 7.90
CA VAL A 308 6.58 4.72 7.31
C VAL A 308 7.05 5.76 6.31
N ARG A 309 6.18 6.21 5.40
CA ARG A 309 6.50 7.24 4.41
C ARG A 309 6.69 8.61 5.04
N SER A 310 5.86 8.95 6.03
CA SER A 310 5.97 10.21 6.79
C SER A 310 7.28 10.28 7.58
N SER A 311 7.68 9.18 8.20
CA SER A 311 8.97 9.06 8.90
C SER A 311 10.14 9.21 7.93
N ALA A 312 10.13 8.50 6.81
CA ALA A 312 11.15 8.62 5.76
C ALA A 312 11.25 10.07 5.23
N ASN A 313 10.10 10.74 5.03
CA ASN A 313 10.04 12.14 4.64
C ASN A 313 10.76 13.06 5.66
N ILE A 314 10.43 12.89 6.94
CA ILE A 314 11.05 13.68 8.04
C ILE A 314 12.55 13.42 8.15
N GLN A 315 12.95 12.14 8.16
CA GLN A 315 14.37 11.74 8.27
C GLN A 315 15.20 12.25 7.09
N SER A 316 14.60 12.35 5.91
CA SER A 316 15.23 12.91 4.70
C SER A 316 15.17 14.44 4.63
N GLY A 317 14.75 15.10 5.71
CA GLY A 317 14.73 16.57 5.82
C GLY A 317 13.49 17.23 5.22
N GLY A 318 12.40 16.50 5.01
CA GLY A 318 11.11 17.07 4.61
C GLY A 318 10.54 17.98 5.68
N LYS A 319 10.18 19.21 5.31
CA LYS A 319 9.67 20.23 6.25
C LYS A 319 8.31 20.80 5.87
N THR A 320 7.88 20.56 4.65
CA THR A 320 6.67 21.16 4.07
C THR A 320 5.88 20.13 3.26
N LYS A 321 4.60 20.41 3.03
CA LYS A 321 3.70 19.59 2.19
C LYS A 321 4.26 19.34 0.78
N MET A 322 5.11 20.25 0.28
CA MET A 322 5.70 20.14 -1.06
C MET A 322 6.45 18.82 -1.25
N SER A 323 6.99 18.22 -0.18
CA SER A 323 7.66 16.91 -0.30
C SER A 323 6.69 15.79 -0.65
N ALA A 324 5.50 15.78 -0.06
CA ALA A 324 4.45 14.82 -0.39
C ALA A 324 3.86 15.06 -1.79
N ILE A 325 3.62 16.34 -2.15
CA ILE A 325 3.07 16.70 -3.46
C ILE A 325 4.04 16.33 -4.58
N ILE A 326 5.31 16.70 -4.46
CA ILE A 326 6.33 16.37 -5.46
C ILE A 326 6.50 14.85 -5.59
N HIS A 327 6.49 14.11 -4.48
CA HIS A 327 6.50 12.64 -4.51
C HIS A 327 5.33 12.07 -5.34
N GLY A 328 4.11 12.60 -5.16
CA GLY A 328 2.95 12.21 -5.93
C GLY A 328 3.10 12.52 -7.44
N PHE A 329 3.67 13.68 -7.78
CA PHE A 329 4.01 14.00 -9.17
C PHE A 329 5.11 13.09 -9.73
N LEU A 330 6.12 12.71 -8.95
CA LEU A 330 7.14 11.77 -9.39
C LEU A 330 6.53 10.39 -9.69
N LEU A 331 5.59 9.92 -8.86
CA LEU A 331 4.83 8.69 -9.14
C LEU A 331 4.04 8.81 -10.44
N LEU A 332 3.32 9.92 -10.64
CA LEU A 332 2.55 10.15 -11.87
C LEU A 332 3.46 10.17 -13.11
N ILE A 333 4.57 10.89 -13.03
CA ILE A 333 5.54 11.00 -14.13
C ILE A 333 6.18 9.63 -14.42
N SER A 334 6.53 8.85 -13.40
CA SER A 334 7.12 7.52 -13.59
C SER A 334 6.18 6.55 -14.30
N VAL A 335 4.89 6.61 -13.98
CA VAL A 335 3.86 5.78 -14.61
C VAL A 335 3.63 6.16 -16.08
N ILE A 336 3.74 7.45 -16.42
CA ILE A 336 3.50 7.94 -17.79
C ILE A 336 4.75 7.79 -18.67
N LEU A 337 5.93 8.16 -18.14
CA LEU A 337 7.14 8.26 -18.96
C LEU A 337 8.02 7.01 -18.95
N ILE A 338 7.99 6.24 -17.86
CA ILE A 338 8.92 5.12 -17.66
C ILE A 338 8.15 3.88 -17.14
N PRO A 339 7.04 3.47 -17.79
CA PRO A 339 6.27 2.32 -17.34
C PRO A 339 7.10 1.03 -17.36
N ASN A 340 8.04 0.89 -18.30
CA ASN A 340 8.96 -0.26 -18.40
C ASN A 340 9.90 -0.39 -17.20
N LEU A 341 10.16 0.69 -16.46
CA LEU A 341 11.00 0.63 -15.25
C LEU A 341 10.24 0.05 -14.05
N LEU A 342 8.92 -0.07 -14.15
CA LEU A 342 8.05 -0.62 -13.12
C LEU A 342 7.93 -2.15 -13.21
N ASN A 343 8.36 -2.72 -14.32
CA ASN A 343 8.52 -4.13 -14.62
C ASN A 343 9.99 -4.54 -14.40
#